data_373e221fe73f92268225cfe864692e9f
#
_entry.id   373e221fe73f92268225cfe864692e9f
#
_cell.length_a   1.000
_cell.length_b   1.000
_cell.length_c   1.000
_cell.angle_alpha   90.00
_cell.angle_beta   90.00
_cell.angle_gamma   90.00
#
_symmetry.space_group_name_H-M   'P 1'
#
loop_
_entity.id
_entity.type
_entity.pdbx_description
1 polymer ?
#
loop_
_entity_poly.entity_id
_entity_poly.type
_entity_poly.pdbx_seq_one_letter_code
_entity_poly.pdbx_strand_id
1 'polypeptide(L)'
;MDMQGFALFRLPYAQEMTYIAGGVAQLSSCTALSDKQGFVFAPFAPSDSLPIQLIAPEEVEVFSSFSSLSRISRISSLSRISSFSSSPKENYHIDFHNFHAHLTNGDFQKLVLSRSIEIEKSEKVSPLDLFRRACERYPRVLVSLAYTPQSGLWLTATPEILLSGTNHEWHTMALAGTMPFAEQVRWSDKNIQEQRYVATYITRQLEQFTDDIHEEGPYTTRAAHLAHLRSDFRFSLPDASHLGDLLQALHPTPAVCGLPKQEAFQFILDYEHHQRSYYSGFLGPLFVNGQTNLYVTLRCMQLFENGYRLYAGGGLLKDSVEEQEWQETETKLDTMRRLLL
;
A
#
# COMPACT_ATOMS: atom_id res chain seq x y z
N MET A 1 -14.03 23.37 14.18
CA MET A 1 -13.91 23.15 12.71
C MET A 1 -13.66 21.70 12.53
N ASP A 2 -14.60 20.97 11.91
CA ASP A 2 -14.41 19.55 11.66
C ASP A 2 -13.22 19.36 10.72
N MET A 3 -12.35 18.42 11.06
CA MET A 3 -11.18 18.07 10.23
C MET A 3 -11.68 17.51 8.90
N GLN A 4 -11.53 18.27 7.82
CA GLN A 4 -11.92 17.81 6.49
C GLN A 4 -10.77 17.13 5.77
N GLY A 5 -11.04 15.94 5.24
CA GLY A 5 -10.15 15.20 4.37
C GLY A 5 -10.73 15.06 2.97
N PHE A 6 -9.90 14.62 2.04
CA PHE A 6 -10.36 14.22 0.71
C PHE A 6 -9.52 13.07 0.14
N ALA A 7 -10.11 12.34 -0.78
CA ALA A 7 -9.44 11.38 -1.64
C ALA A 7 -9.94 11.53 -3.08
N LEU A 8 -9.00 11.62 -4.01
CA LEU A 8 -9.24 11.52 -5.45
C LEU A 8 -8.59 10.22 -5.92
N PHE A 9 -9.34 9.33 -6.55
CA PHE A 9 -8.79 8.06 -6.98
C PHE A 9 -9.35 7.58 -8.31
N ARG A 10 -8.58 6.73 -8.98
CA ARG A 10 -8.98 6.00 -10.17
C ARG A 10 -8.69 4.52 -9.96
N LEU A 11 -9.70 3.67 -10.09
CA LEU A 11 -9.56 2.21 -10.01
C LEU A 11 -8.79 1.66 -11.23
N PRO A 12 -8.19 0.46 -11.14
CA PRO A 12 -7.53 -0.16 -12.26
C PRO A 12 -8.45 -0.24 -13.50
N TYR A 13 -7.90 0.12 -14.66
CA TYR A 13 -8.60 0.15 -15.96
C TYR A 13 -9.78 1.11 -16.07
N ALA A 14 -10.18 1.79 -14.99
CA ALA A 14 -11.26 2.77 -15.06
C ALA A 14 -10.83 4.01 -15.87
N GLN A 15 -11.80 4.57 -16.61
CA GLN A 15 -11.65 5.87 -17.27
C GLN A 15 -12.04 7.01 -16.33
N GLU A 16 -12.92 6.73 -15.39
CA GLU A 16 -13.45 7.69 -14.45
C GLU A 16 -12.59 7.78 -13.19
N MET A 17 -12.58 8.96 -12.61
CA MET A 17 -11.95 9.28 -11.34
C MET A 17 -13.04 9.65 -10.35
N THR A 18 -12.94 9.14 -9.12
CA THR A 18 -13.87 9.46 -8.05
C THR A 18 -13.19 10.37 -7.03
N TYR A 19 -13.86 11.42 -6.65
CA TYR A 19 -13.49 12.32 -5.56
C TYR A 19 -14.45 12.10 -4.40
N ILE A 20 -13.88 12.00 -3.20
CA ILE A 20 -14.62 11.92 -1.94
C ILE A 20 -14.04 12.97 -1.00
N ALA A 21 -14.93 13.73 -0.34
CA ALA A 21 -14.51 14.65 0.71
C ALA A 21 -15.54 14.68 1.85
N GLY A 22 -15.04 14.96 3.06
CA GLY A 22 -15.89 15.07 4.25
C GLY A 22 -15.10 15.10 5.54
N GLY A 23 -15.79 14.97 6.65
CA GLY A 23 -15.22 14.84 7.99
C GLY A 23 -14.32 13.61 8.10
N VAL A 24 -13.27 13.68 8.92
CA VAL A 24 -12.32 12.60 9.14
C VAL A 24 -12.53 11.99 10.51
N ALA A 25 -12.95 10.72 10.54
CA ALA A 25 -12.98 9.92 11.75
C ALA A 25 -11.63 9.22 11.95
N GLN A 26 -11.19 9.13 13.20
CA GLN A 26 -9.99 8.40 13.61
C GLN A 26 -10.40 7.11 14.31
N LEU A 27 -9.84 5.99 13.87
CA LEU A 27 -10.13 4.66 14.38
C LEU A 27 -8.84 3.99 14.87
N SER A 28 -8.94 3.28 15.99
CA SER A 28 -7.78 2.63 16.62
C SER A 28 -7.47 1.24 16.07
N SER A 29 -8.43 0.59 15.40
CA SER A 29 -8.28 -0.77 14.87
C SER A 29 -9.08 -0.99 13.59
N CYS A 30 -8.71 -2.01 12.81
CA CYS A 30 -9.47 -2.41 11.62
C CYS A 30 -10.86 -2.92 11.97
N THR A 31 -11.06 -3.52 13.15
CA THR A 31 -12.37 -4.04 13.61
C THR A 31 -13.44 -2.94 13.64
N ALA A 32 -13.04 -1.69 13.90
CA ALA A 32 -13.94 -0.54 13.90
C ALA A 32 -14.43 -0.12 12.50
N LEU A 33 -13.98 -0.78 11.42
CA LEU A 33 -14.39 -0.50 10.04
C LEU A 33 -15.64 -1.28 9.59
N SER A 34 -16.11 -2.31 10.34
CA SER A 34 -17.16 -3.24 9.89
C SER A 34 -18.40 -2.54 9.33
N ASP A 35 -18.95 -1.57 10.05
CA ASP A 35 -20.19 -0.88 9.64
C ASP A 35 -19.94 0.55 9.13
N LYS A 36 -18.74 0.81 8.61
CA LYS A 36 -18.35 2.14 8.16
C LYS A 36 -18.40 2.25 6.63
N GLN A 37 -18.58 3.48 6.18
CA GLN A 37 -18.56 3.84 4.76
C GLN A 37 -17.67 5.07 4.56
N GLY A 38 -16.85 5.07 3.51
CA GLY A 38 -16.01 6.22 3.16
C GLY A 38 -14.71 5.82 2.48
N PHE A 39 -13.74 6.71 2.50
CA PHE A 39 -12.39 6.39 2.03
C PHE A 39 -11.49 6.14 3.24
N VAL A 40 -10.98 4.91 3.33
CA VAL A 40 -10.06 4.48 4.41
C VAL A 40 -8.63 4.84 4.03
N PHE A 41 -7.87 5.31 5.01
CA PHE A 41 -6.43 5.45 4.92
C PHE A 41 -5.80 4.97 6.23
N ALA A 42 -5.28 3.76 6.22
CA ALA A 42 -4.73 3.06 7.37
C ALA A 42 -3.21 3.00 7.33
N PRO A 43 -2.52 3.25 8.46
CA PRO A 43 -1.06 3.09 8.56
C PRO A 43 -0.65 1.62 8.64
N PHE A 44 0.66 1.35 8.52
CA PHE A 44 1.24 0.03 8.78
C PHE A 44 0.96 -0.45 10.20
N ALA A 45 1.15 0.43 11.18
CA ALA A 45 0.91 0.18 12.60
C ALA A 45 0.01 1.28 13.18
N PRO A 46 -1.30 1.02 13.34
CA PRO A 46 -2.20 1.97 13.98
C PRO A 46 -1.80 2.27 15.44
N SER A 47 -1.84 3.55 15.80
CA SER A 47 -1.58 4.04 17.15
C SER A 47 -2.35 5.36 17.39
N ASP A 48 -2.35 5.85 18.62
CA ASP A 48 -3.01 7.14 18.96
C ASP A 48 -2.43 8.32 18.17
N SER A 49 -1.13 8.28 17.88
CA SER A 49 -0.46 9.31 17.06
C SER A 49 -0.62 9.08 15.55
N LEU A 50 -0.94 7.86 15.14
CA LEU A 50 -1.08 7.45 13.75
C LEU A 50 -2.31 6.52 13.59
N PRO A 51 -3.54 7.02 13.78
CA PRO A 51 -4.75 6.23 13.69
C PRO A 51 -5.12 5.88 12.24
N ILE A 52 -6.02 4.92 12.10
CA ILE A 52 -6.72 4.70 10.84
C ILE A 52 -7.63 5.91 10.58
N GLN A 53 -7.51 6.52 9.41
CA GLN A 53 -8.32 7.65 8.97
C GLN A 53 -9.47 7.16 8.11
N LEU A 54 -10.67 7.61 8.40
CA LEU A 54 -11.85 7.36 7.57
C LEU A 54 -12.44 8.71 7.13
N ILE A 55 -12.37 9.01 5.86
CA ILE A 55 -12.97 10.21 5.26
C ILE A 55 -14.42 9.88 4.95
N ALA A 56 -15.35 10.56 5.61
CA ALA A 56 -16.77 10.41 5.36
C ALA A 56 -17.14 10.83 3.93
N PRO A 57 -18.04 10.11 3.23
CA PRO A 57 -18.42 10.44 1.86
C PRO A 57 -19.54 11.50 1.82
N GLU A 58 -19.28 12.69 2.42
CA GLU A 58 -20.24 13.81 2.44
C GLU A 58 -20.38 14.46 1.07
N GLU A 59 -19.29 14.50 0.30
CA GLU A 59 -19.23 14.95 -1.08
C GLU A 59 -18.63 13.81 -1.92
N VAL A 60 -19.36 13.35 -2.93
CA VAL A 60 -18.88 12.30 -3.86
C VAL A 60 -19.14 12.78 -5.28
N GLU A 61 -18.07 12.95 -6.05
CA GLU A 61 -18.15 13.35 -7.45
C GLU A 61 -17.37 12.37 -8.34
N VAL A 62 -17.90 12.14 -9.55
CA VAL A 62 -17.25 11.31 -10.57
C VAL A 62 -16.85 12.18 -11.74
N PHE A 63 -15.60 12.09 -12.16
CA PHE A 63 -15.01 12.86 -13.24
C PHE A 63 -14.59 11.95 -14.40
N SER A 64 -15.03 12.27 -15.60
CA SER A 64 -14.64 11.56 -16.83
C SER A 64 -13.44 12.20 -17.55
N SER A 65 -12.96 13.37 -17.10
CA SER A 65 -11.81 14.06 -17.68
C SER A 65 -10.99 14.81 -16.65
N PHE A 66 -9.67 14.93 -16.88
CA PHE A 66 -8.77 15.68 -16.00
C PHE A 66 -9.04 17.19 -16.00
N SER A 67 -9.57 17.74 -17.09
CA SER A 67 -9.92 19.15 -17.17
C SER A 67 -10.96 19.57 -16.15
N SER A 68 -11.84 18.65 -15.74
CA SER A 68 -12.87 18.88 -14.72
C SER A 68 -12.31 18.95 -13.30
N LEU A 69 -11.11 18.42 -13.07
CA LEU A 69 -10.43 18.39 -11.75
C LEU A 69 -9.95 19.78 -11.30
N SER A 70 -9.87 20.78 -12.18
CA SER A 70 -9.47 22.14 -11.82
C SER A 70 -10.36 22.79 -10.76
N ARG A 71 -11.57 22.25 -10.53
CA ARG A 71 -12.50 22.66 -9.47
C ARG A 71 -12.09 22.21 -8.06
N ILE A 72 -11.18 21.23 -7.94
CA ILE A 72 -10.70 20.71 -6.66
C ILE A 72 -9.62 21.65 -6.13
N SER A 73 -10.00 22.67 -5.34
CA SER A 73 -9.12 23.73 -4.87
C SER A 73 -8.66 23.59 -3.40
N ARG A 74 -8.94 22.45 -2.75
CA ARG A 74 -8.79 22.30 -1.28
C ARG A 74 -7.38 21.95 -0.77
N ILE A 75 -6.36 21.93 -1.62
CA ILE A 75 -4.97 21.67 -1.18
C ILE A 75 -4.32 23.01 -0.81
N SER A 76 -4.58 23.51 0.40
CA SER A 76 -4.17 24.86 0.79
C SER A 76 -2.88 24.95 1.63
N SER A 77 -2.46 23.87 2.29
CA SER A 77 -1.21 23.90 3.08
C SER A 77 -0.61 22.50 3.22
N LEU A 78 0.62 22.34 2.78
CA LEU A 78 1.42 21.13 3.02
C LEU A 78 2.45 21.43 4.12
N SER A 79 2.75 20.43 4.94
CA SER A 79 3.88 20.47 5.85
C SER A 79 5.21 20.55 5.07
N ARG A 80 6.30 20.95 5.75
CA ARG A 80 7.65 21.03 5.18
C ARG A 80 8.52 19.91 5.73
N ILE A 81 9.44 19.41 4.93
CA ILE A 81 10.55 18.59 5.40
C ILE A 81 11.55 19.53 6.09
N SER A 82 11.83 19.30 7.37
CA SER A 82 12.72 20.13 8.18
C SER A 82 14.20 19.95 7.80
N SER A 83 14.58 18.70 7.46
CA SER A 83 15.93 18.36 7.01
C SER A 83 15.87 17.13 6.10
N PHE A 84 16.58 17.17 4.99
CA PHE A 84 16.68 16.02 4.09
C PHE A 84 17.72 15.03 4.62
N SER A 85 17.37 13.73 4.63
CA SER A 85 18.25 12.67 5.11
C SER A 85 19.45 12.49 4.17
N SER A 86 20.66 12.42 4.74
CA SER A 86 21.91 12.29 3.98
C SER A 86 22.42 10.84 3.81
N SER A 87 21.87 9.86 4.54
CA SER A 87 22.46 8.51 4.61
C SER A 87 21.45 7.34 4.52
N PRO A 88 20.55 7.29 3.52
CA PRO A 88 19.59 6.20 3.43
C PRO A 88 20.23 4.83 3.16
N LYS A 89 21.42 4.78 2.53
CA LYS A 89 22.12 3.52 2.23
C LYS A 89 22.79 2.93 3.47
N GLU A 90 23.34 3.75 4.34
CA GLU A 90 23.94 3.30 5.59
C GLU A 90 22.91 2.71 6.56
N ASN A 91 21.78 3.37 6.75
CA ASN A 91 20.69 2.84 7.58
C ASN A 91 20.15 1.52 7.01
N TYR A 92 19.95 1.44 5.69
CA TYR A 92 19.50 0.21 5.04
C TYR A 92 20.50 -0.93 5.22
N HIS A 93 21.81 -0.67 5.14
CA HIS A 93 22.86 -1.65 5.39
C HIS A 93 22.77 -2.22 6.81
N ILE A 94 22.64 -1.37 7.82
CA ILE A 94 22.52 -1.79 9.22
C ILE A 94 21.25 -2.65 9.40
N ASP A 95 20.12 -2.18 8.90
CA ASP A 95 18.84 -2.88 8.99
C ASP A 95 18.89 -4.23 8.27
N PHE A 96 19.47 -4.26 7.05
CA PHE A 96 19.62 -5.50 6.29
C PHE A 96 20.39 -6.56 7.09
N HIS A 97 21.54 -6.21 7.65
CA HIS A 97 22.34 -7.16 8.41
C HIS A 97 21.65 -7.66 9.67
N ASN A 98 20.93 -6.78 10.37
CA ASN A 98 20.13 -7.17 11.53
C ASN A 98 19.00 -8.14 11.14
N PHE A 99 18.19 -7.78 10.14
CA PHE A 99 17.10 -8.62 9.65
C PHE A 99 17.59 -9.97 9.11
N HIS A 100 18.68 -9.94 8.32
CA HIS A 100 19.25 -11.14 7.71
C HIS A 100 19.86 -12.10 8.75
N ALA A 101 20.46 -11.60 9.83
CA ALA A 101 20.95 -12.43 10.92
C ALA A 101 19.83 -13.25 11.55
N HIS A 102 18.68 -12.64 11.83
CA HIS A 102 17.52 -13.32 12.40
C HIS A 102 16.88 -14.32 11.44
N LEU A 103 16.87 -14.02 10.12
CA LEU A 103 16.43 -14.96 9.09
C LEU A 103 17.37 -16.16 8.99
N THR A 104 18.68 -15.95 9.07
CA THR A 104 19.71 -17.01 9.02
C THR A 104 19.64 -17.90 10.26
N ASN A 105 19.38 -17.33 11.44
CA ASN A 105 19.17 -18.07 12.69
C ASN A 105 17.87 -18.89 12.69
N GLY A 106 16.93 -18.59 11.78
CA GLY A 106 15.64 -19.28 11.71
C GLY A 106 14.56 -18.71 12.66
N ASP A 107 14.81 -17.53 13.25
CA ASP A 107 13.84 -16.82 14.08
C ASP A 107 12.62 -16.39 13.26
N PHE A 108 12.83 -16.06 11.99
CA PHE A 108 11.80 -15.70 11.01
C PHE A 108 11.94 -16.52 9.73
N GLN A 109 10.80 -16.80 9.09
CA GLN A 109 10.77 -17.41 7.75
C GLN A 109 10.91 -16.35 6.65
N LYS A 110 10.38 -15.15 6.92
CA LYS A 110 10.38 -13.99 6.03
C LYS A 110 10.31 -12.72 6.86
N LEU A 111 11.04 -11.69 6.44
CA LEU A 111 10.89 -10.31 6.92
C LEU A 111 10.82 -9.37 5.72
N VAL A 112 10.06 -8.29 5.85
CA VAL A 112 10.06 -7.22 4.84
C VAL A 112 10.85 -6.05 5.38
N LEU A 113 11.95 -5.72 4.73
CA LEU A 113 12.74 -4.53 5.02
C LEU A 113 12.32 -3.41 4.08
N SER A 114 12.09 -2.23 4.65
CA SER A 114 11.74 -1.05 3.87
C SER A 114 12.68 0.12 4.11
N ARG A 115 12.57 1.13 3.24
CA ARG A 115 13.29 2.39 3.36
C ARG A 115 12.53 3.54 2.72
N SER A 116 12.90 4.74 3.09
CA SER A 116 12.43 5.94 2.43
C SER A 116 13.59 6.76 1.86
N ILE A 117 13.28 7.55 0.84
CA ILE A 117 14.17 8.60 0.33
C ILE A 117 13.43 9.90 0.27
N GLU A 118 14.16 10.99 0.44
CA GLU A 118 13.63 12.33 0.31
C GLU A 118 14.22 12.99 -0.93
N ILE A 119 13.36 13.64 -1.70
CA ILE A 119 13.72 14.36 -2.93
C ILE A 119 13.29 15.81 -2.76
N GLU A 120 14.22 16.74 -2.89
CA GLU A 120 13.92 18.16 -2.87
C GLU A 120 13.15 18.56 -4.14
N LYS A 121 12.22 19.48 -3.98
CA LYS A 121 11.40 19.98 -5.08
C LYS A 121 12.22 20.94 -5.95
N SER A 122 12.53 20.56 -7.17
CA SER A 122 13.22 21.42 -8.15
C SER A 122 12.23 22.32 -8.89
N GLU A 123 11.02 21.83 -9.15
CA GLU A 123 9.96 22.55 -9.87
C GLU A 123 8.62 22.46 -9.13
N LYS A 124 7.75 23.43 -9.36
CA LYS A 124 6.39 23.44 -8.79
C LYS A 124 5.43 22.61 -9.67
N VAL A 125 5.54 21.27 -9.56
CA VAL A 125 4.51 20.40 -10.13
C VAL A 125 3.34 20.33 -9.16
N SER A 126 2.11 20.57 -9.67
CA SER A 126 0.93 20.49 -8.81
C SER A 126 0.62 19.03 -8.41
N PRO A 127 0.03 18.79 -7.23
CA PRO A 127 -0.40 17.45 -6.85
C PRO A 127 -1.38 16.81 -7.84
N LEU A 128 -2.26 17.59 -8.45
CA LEU A 128 -3.19 17.12 -9.49
C LEU A 128 -2.47 16.71 -10.78
N ASP A 129 -1.40 17.42 -11.17
CA ASP A 129 -0.58 17.02 -12.31
C ASP A 129 0.16 15.72 -12.05
N LEU A 130 0.66 15.51 -10.82
CA LEU A 130 1.28 14.24 -10.41
C LEU A 130 0.26 13.11 -10.45
N PHE A 131 -0.96 13.33 -9.95
CA PHE A 131 -2.04 12.36 -10.04
C PHE A 131 -2.40 12.04 -11.49
N ARG A 132 -2.54 13.04 -12.36
CA ARG A 132 -2.78 12.86 -13.79
C ARG A 132 -1.67 12.03 -14.46
N ARG A 133 -0.40 12.41 -14.27
CA ARG A 133 0.76 11.64 -14.77
C ARG A 133 0.74 10.18 -14.30
N ALA A 134 0.38 9.93 -13.02
CA ALA A 134 0.27 8.59 -12.48
C ALA A 134 -0.87 7.79 -13.15
N CYS A 135 -2.03 8.40 -13.37
CA CYS A 135 -3.16 7.76 -14.06
C CYS A 135 -2.81 7.39 -15.49
N GLU A 136 -2.17 8.30 -16.24
CA GLU A 136 -1.76 8.07 -17.62
C GLU A 136 -0.70 6.98 -17.73
N ARG A 137 0.28 6.97 -16.80
CA ARG A 137 1.42 6.05 -16.85
C ARG A 137 1.08 4.66 -16.32
N TYR A 138 0.16 4.55 -15.36
CA TYR A 138 -0.14 3.31 -14.62
C TYR A 138 -1.63 2.92 -14.70
N PRO A 139 -2.16 2.59 -15.91
CA PRO A 139 -3.59 2.31 -16.09
C PRO A 139 -4.09 1.04 -15.35
N ARG A 140 -3.18 0.15 -14.97
CA ARG A 140 -3.50 -1.18 -14.39
C ARG A 140 -3.54 -1.24 -12.87
N VAL A 141 -3.33 -0.10 -12.20
CA VAL A 141 -3.22 -0.04 -10.74
C VAL A 141 -4.21 0.97 -10.16
N LEU A 142 -4.52 0.87 -8.88
CA LEU A 142 -5.18 1.95 -8.18
C LEU A 142 -4.23 3.16 -8.13
N VAL A 143 -4.72 4.31 -8.57
CA VAL A 143 -4.04 5.60 -8.33
C VAL A 143 -4.89 6.42 -7.40
N SER A 144 -4.30 6.96 -6.33
CA SER A 144 -4.99 7.75 -5.32
C SER A 144 -4.15 8.94 -4.89
N LEU A 145 -4.80 10.10 -4.75
CA LEU A 145 -4.30 11.31 -4.09
C LEU A 145 -5.18 11.57 -2.88
N ALA A 146 -4.68 11.29 -1.68
CA ALA A 146 -5.45 11.36 -0.44
C ALA A 146 -4.81 12.33 0.56
N TYR A 147 -5.64 13.09 1.24
CA TYR A 147 -5.25 14.07 2.25
C TYR A 147 -6.13 13.97 3.48
N THR A 148 -5.50 13.97 4.64
CA THR A 148 -6.13 14.36 5.90
C THR A 148 -5.21 15.32 6.65
N PRO A 149 -5.72 16.14 7.57
CA PRO A 149 -4.86 17.04 8.37
C PRO A 149 -3.75 16.31 9.13
N GLN A 150 -3.97 15.05 9.51
CA GLN A 150 -3.00 14.25 10.27
C GLN A 150 -2.04 13.48 9.37
N SER A 151 -2.51 12.87 8.28
CA SER A 151 -1.64 12.13 7.36
C SER A 151 -0.79 13.03 6.47
N GLY A 152 -1.25 14.25 6.21
CA GLY A 152 -0.75 15.04 5.09
C GLY A 152 -1.22 14.50 3.75
N LEU A 153 -0.58 14.91 2.67
CA LEU A 153 -0.95 14.56 1.29
C LEU A 153 -0.11 13.40 0.77
N TRP A 154 -0.76 12.37 0.25
CA TRP A 154 -0.13 11.17 -0.28
C TRP A 154 -0.59 10.88 -1.71
N LEU A 155 0.36 10.53 -2.57
CA LEU A 155 0.10 9.95 -3.89
C LEU A 155 0.53 8.49 -3.88
N THR A 156 -0.37 7.62 -4.33
CA THR A 156 -0.18 6.16 -4.35
C THR A 156 -0.52 5.62 -5.74
N ALA A 157 0.24 4.65 -6.23
CA ALA A 157 -0.03 3.91 -7.47
C ALA A 157 0.22 2.41 -7.23
N THR A 158 -0.73 1.74 -6.57
CA THR A 158 -0.55 0.40 -6.01
C THR A 158 -1.29 -0.70 -6.79
N PRO A 159 -0.62 -1.84 -7.06
CA PRO A 159 -1.24 -2.98 -7.73
C PRO A 159 -1.91 -3.97 -6.76
N GLU A 160 -1.64 -3.91 -5.45
CA GLU A 160 -1.95 -4.99 -4.51
C GLU A 160 -3.29 -4.75 -3.81
N ILE A 161 -4.27 -5.60 -4.13
CA ILE A 161 -5.57 -5.61 -3.46
C ILE A 161 -5.42 -6.28 -2.09
N LEU A 162 -5.76 -5.55 -1.02
CA LEU A 162 -5.92 -6.13 0.30
C LEU A 162 -7.28 -6.83 0.41
N LEU A 163 -8.34 -6.12 -0.01
CA LEU A 163 -9.70 -6.66 0.01
C LEU A 163 -10.58 -5.86 -0.96
N SER A 164 -11.27 -6.54 -1.87
CA SER A 164 -12.27 -5.92 -2.73
C SER A 164 -13.52 -6.78 -2.81
N GLY A 165 -14.67 -6.17 -3.00
CA GLY A 165 -15.91 -6.94 -3.15
C GLY A 165 -17.17 -6.11 -2.98
N THR A 166 -18.28 -6.82 -3.10
CA THR A 166 -19.65 -6.31 -2.94
C THR A 166 -20.46 -7.31 -2.12
N ASN A 167 -21.11 -6.87 -1.06
CA ASN A 167 -22.03 -7.66 -0.22
C ASN A 167 -21.53 -9.05 0.17
N HIS A 168 -21.56 -10.04 -0.73
CA HIS A 168 -21.27 -11.43 -0.46
C HIS A 168 -20.03 -11.97 -1.17
N GLU A 169 -19.66 -11.36 -2.30
CA GLU A 169 -18.50 -11.81 -3.10
C GLU A 169 -17.28 -10.95 -2.81
N TRP A 170 -16.23 -11.60 -2.32
CA TRP A 170 -15.00 -10.95 -1.90
C TRP A 170 -13.80 -11.48 -2.63
N HIS A 171 -12.78 -10.64 -2.74
CA HIS A 171 -11.54 -10.95 -3.40
C HIS A 171 -10.36 -10.34 -2.65
N THR A 172 -9.32 -11.13 -2.47
CA THR A 172 -7.99 -10.68 -2.04
C THR A 172 -6.92 -11.34 -2.90
N MET A 173 -5.67 -10.96 -2.76
CA MET A 173 -4.57 -11.55 -3.52
C MET A 173 -3.30 -11.72 -2.69
N ALA A 174 -2.51 -12.73 -3.04
CA ALA A 174 -1.10 -12.83 -2.69
C ALA A 174 -0.26 -12.28 -3.85
N LEU A 175 0.49 -11.21 -3.61
CA LEU A 175 1.37 -10.60 -4.60
C LEU A 175 2.79 -10.50 -4.02
N ALA A 176 3.68 -11.40 -4.44
CA ALA A 176 5.06 -11.44 -3.95
C ALA A 176 6.01 -11.92 -5.05
N GLY A 177 7.33 -11.79 -4.80
CA GLY A 177 8.31 -11.94 -5.85
C GLY A 177 8.26 -10.76 -6.83
N THR A 178 9.41 -10.16 -7.10
CA THR A 178 9.50 -8.99 -7.99
C THR A 178 10.71 -9.14 -8.89
N MET A 179 10.55 -8.84 -10.16
CA MET A 179 11.65 -8.69 -11.11
C MET A 179 11.29 -7.71 -12.22
N PRO A 180 12.26 -7.16 -12.96
CA PRO A 180 11.97 -6.41 -14.17
C PRO A 180 11.12 -7.24 -15.15
N PHE A 181 10.11 -6.62 -15.76
CA PHE A 181 9.29 -7.30 -16.74
C PHE A 181 10.12 -7.61 -18.01
N ALA A 182 10.09 -8.88 -18.44
CA ALA A 182 10.66 -9.36 -19.68
C ALA A 182 9.63 -10.26 -20.41
N GLU A 183 9.83 -10.47 -21.72
CA GLU A 183 8.95 -11.34 -22.50
C GLU A 183 8.94 -12.81 -22.00
N GLN A 184 10.09 -13.26 -21.48
CA GLN A 184 10.22 -14.56 -20.83
C GLN A 184 10.67 -14.35 -19.40
N VAL A 185 9.76 -14.54 -18.45
CA VAL A 185 10.03 -14.45 -17.02
C VAL A 185 10.33 -15.84 -16.47
N ARG A 186 11.49 -16.01 -15.83
CA ARG A 186 11.84 -17.23 -15.07
C ARG A 186 11.99 -16.84 -13.60
N TRP A 187 11.13 -17.44 -12.79
CA TRP A 187 11.13 -17.21 -11.35
C TRP A 187 12.16 -18.08 -10.65
N SER A 188 12.90 -17.51 -9.72
CA SER A 188 13.79 -18.25 -8.83
C SER A 188 12.98 -19.01 -7.77
N ASP A 189 13.57 -20.04 -7.18
CA ASP A 189 12.96 -20.79 -6.07
C ASP A 189 12.65 -19.86 -4.89
N LYS A 190 13.49 -18.85 -4.62
CA LYS A 190 13.26 -17.79 -3.64
C LYS A 190 11.93 -17.07 -3.90
N ASN A 191 11.71 -16.59 -5.12
CA ASN A 191 10.48 -15.85 -5.46
C ASN A 191 9.23 -16.72 -5.34
N ILE A 192 9.33 -18.00 -5.77
CA ILE A 192 8.24 -18.97 -5.66
C ILE A 192 7.92 -19.24 -4.19
N GLN A 193 8.94 -19.44 -3.36
CA GLN A 193 8.77 -19.68 -1.91
C GLN A 193 8.19 -18.47 -1.21
N GLU A 194 8.67 -17.27 -1.53
CA GLU A 194 8.15 -16.01 -0.99
C GLU A 194 6.64 -15.87 -1.27
N GLN A 195 6.23 -16.11 -2.51
CA GLN A 195 4.83 -16.04 -2.89
C GLN A 195 3.98 -17.11 -2.16
N ARG A 196 4.49 -18.36 -2.05
CA ARG A 196 3.77 -19.42 -1.32
C ARG A 196 3.59 -19.12 0.16
N TYR A 197 4.53 -18.48 0.82
CA TYR A 197 4.37 -18.02 2.20
C TYR A 197 3.19 -17.06 2.34
N VAL A 198 3.08 -16.08 1.43
CA VAL A 198 1.98 -15.11 1.45
C VAL A 198 0.65 -15.79 1.15
N ALA A 199 0.58 -16.64 0.12
CA ALA A 199 -0.64 -17.35 -0.27
C ALA A 199 -1.14 -18.25 0.87
N THR A 200 -0.27 -19.08 1.44
CA THR A 200 -0.62 -19.96 2.56
C THR A 200 -1.12 -19.19 3.78
N TYR A 201 -0.51 -18.04 4.07
CA TYR A 201 -0.98 -17.17 5.15
C TYR A 201 -2.40 -16.67 4.89
N ILE A 202 -2.66 -16.14 3.68
CA ILE A 202 -3.98 -15.61 3.31
C ILE A 202 -5.04 -16.71 3.43
N THR A 203 -4.79 -17.90 2.87
CA THR A 203 -5.70 -19.05 2.99
C THR A 203 -6.08 -19.30 4.45
N ARG A 204 -5.08 -19.43 5.34
CA ARG A 204 -5.31 -19.68 6.78
C ARG A 204 -6.10 -18.55 7.48
N GLN A 205 -5.95 -17.30 7.02
CA GLN A 205 -6.76 -16.22 7.60
C GLN A 205 -8.21 -16.30 7.11
N LEU A 206 -8.43 -16.58 5.81
CA LEU A 206 -9.75 -16.70 5.23
C LEU A 206 -10.55 -17.88 5.82
N GLU A 207 -9.89 -19.03 6.08
CA GLU A 207 -10.47 -20.22 6.70
C GLU A 207 -11.11 -19.95 8.07
N GLN A 208 -10.78 -18.85 8.75
CA GLN A 208 -11.40 -18.44 10.01
C GLN A 208 -12.79 -17.80 9.80
N PHE A 209 -13.12 -17.40 8.59
CA PHE A 209 -14.35 -16.65 8.26
C PHE A 209 -15.27 -17.39 7.30
N THR A 210 -14.75 -18.30 6.49
CA THR A 210 -15.52 -19.02 5.48
C THR A 210 -14.82 -20.30 5.03
N ASP A 211 -15.62 -21.31 4.62
CA ASP A 211 -15.14 -22.51 3.96
C ASP A 211 -15.16 -22.40 2.43
N ASP A 212 -15.81 -21.36 1.88
CA ASP A 212 -15.95 -21.12 0.44
C ASP A 212 -14.80 -20.25 -0.07
N ILE A 213 -13.63 -20.86 -0.28
CA ILE A 213 -12.41 -20.21 -0.74
C ILE A 213 -11.93 -20.85 -2.02
N HIS A 214 -11.73 -20.03 -3.05
CA HIS A 214 -11.16 -20.44 -4.33
C HIS A 214 -9.85 -19.70 -4.61
N GLU A 215 -8.72 -20.44 -4.62
CA GLU A 215 -7.40 -19.91 -5.02
C GLU A 215 -7.16 -20.18 -6.51
N GLU A 216 -6.78 -19.15 -7.27
CA GLU A 216 -6.30 -19.23 -8.65
C GLU A 216 -4.85 -18.69 -8.71
N GLY A 217 -3.92 -19.54 -9.13
CA GLY A 217 -2.51 -19.15 -9.27
C GLY A 217 -1.55 -20.19 -8.65
N PRO A 218 -0.25 -19.82 -8.47
CA PRO A 218 0.34 -18.55 -8.84
C PRO A 218 0.58 -18.40 -10.36
N TYR A 219 0.42 -17.19 -10.87
CA TYR A 219 0.75 -16.83 -12.25
C TYR A 219 1.53 -15.51 -12.30
N THR A 220 2.24 -15.28 -13.42
CA THR A 220 2.96 -14.04 -13.63
C THR A 220 2.01 -12.92 -14.00
N THR A 221 2.07 -11.81 -13.27
CA THR A 221 1.33 -10.58 -13.60
C THR A 221 2.29 -9.40 -13.78
N ARG A 222 1.88 -8.41 -14.58
CA ARG A 222 2.64 -7.20 -14.81
C ARG A 222 2.02 -6.02 -14.07
N ALA A 223 2.83 -5.33 -13.27
CA ALA A 223 2.48 -4.04 -12.68
C ALA A 223 3.55 -3.00 -13.05
N ALA A 224 3.15 -1.99 -13.84
CA ALA A 224 4.05 -0.99 -14.41
C ALA A 224 5.17 -1.64 -15.26
N HIS A 225 6.43 -1.50 -14.84
CA HIS A 225 7.61 -2.08 -15.49
C HIS A 225 8.14 -3.34 -14.77
N LEU A 226 7.38 -3.85 -13.80
CA LEU A 226 7.74 -5.01 -13.00
C LEU A 226 6.82 -6.20 -13.30
N ALA A 227 7.35 -7.41 -13.13
CA ALA A 227 6.61 -8.66 -13.04
C ALA A 227 6.52 -9.11 -11.58
N HIS A 228 5.39 -9.71 -11.21
CA HIS A 228 5.14 -10.30 -9.91
C HIS A 228 4.49 -11.68 -10.05
N LEU A 229 4.70 -12.56 -9.06
CA LEU A 229 3.87 -13.74 -8.87
C LEU A 229 2.60 -13.35 -8.13
N ARG A 230 1.45 -13.83 -8.61
CA ARG A 230 0.14 -13.53 -8.07
C ARG A 230 -0.71 -14.79 -7.93
N SER A 231 -1.36 -14.93 -6.77
CA SER A 231 -2.54 -15.78 -6.59
C SER A 231 -3.73 -14.90 -6.20
N ASP A 232 -4.88 -15.20 -6.81
CA ASP A 232 -6.15 -14.57 -6.46
C ASP A 232 -6.97 -15.50 -5.57
N PHE A 233 -7.63 -14.92 -4.58
CA PHE A 233 -8.54 -15.61 -3.67
C PHE A 233 -9.91 -15.00 -3.81
N ARG A 234 -10.89 -15.79 -4.27
CA ARG A 234 -12.30 -15.44 -4.28
C ARG A 234 -13.00 -16.21 -3.18
N PHE A 235 -13.87 -15.57 -2.46
CA PHE A 235 -14.59 -16.16 -1.34
C PHE A 235 -15.90 -15.43 -1.07
N SER A 236 -16.81 -16.09 -0.36
CA SER A 236 -18.06 -15.49 0.13
C SER A 236 -18.01 -15.29 1.64
N LEU A 237 -18.66 -14.23 2.11
CA LEU A 237 -18.94 -14.02 3.53
C LEU A 237 -20.46 -14.07 3.73
N PRO A 238 -20.94 -14.61 4.86
CA PRO A 238 -22.37 -14.62 5.19
C PRO A 238 -22.98 -13.22 5.23
N ASP A 239 -22.21 -12.29 5.79
CA ASP A 239 -22.52 -10.85 5.83
C ASP A 239 -21.23 -10.03 6.02
N ALA A 240 -21.35 -8.70 5.95
CA ALA A 240 -20.22 -7.79 6.08
C ALA A 240 -19.93 -7.35 7.54
N SER A 241 -20.65 -7.86 8.54
CA SER A 241 -20.50 -7.43 9.94
C SER A 241 -19.10 -7.75 10.50
N HIS A 242 -18.45 -8.79 9.98
CA HIS A 242 -17.09 -9.21 10.35
C HIS A 242 -15.99 -8.68 9.40
N LEU A 243 -16.31 -7.73 8.53
CA LEU A 243 -15.33 -7.22 7.56
C LEU A 243 -14.11 -6.58 8.24
N GLY A 244 -14.33 -5.87 9.33
CA GLY A 244 -13.25 -5.27 10.12
C GLY A 244 -12.36 -6.31 10.79
N ASP A 245 -12.93 -7.43 11.23
CA ASP A 245 -12.18 -8.55 11.82
C ASP A 245 -11.33 -9.24 10.75
N LEU A 246 -11.88 -9.45 9.55
CA LEU A 246 -11.16 -9.97 8.40
C LEU A 246 -10.01 -9.03 8.00
N LEU A 247 -10.24 -7.73 7.95
CA LEU A 247 -9.19 -6.74 7.68
C LEU A 247 -8.08 -6.79 8.74
N GLN A 248 -8.44 -6.94 10.01
CA GLN A 248 -7.49 -7.08 11.12
C GLN A 248 -6.66 -8.39 11.00
N ALA A 249 -7.28 -9.48 10.55
CA ALA A 249 -6.60 -10.73 10.31
C ALA A 249 -5.63 -10.64 9.13
N LEU A 250 -6.04 -10.02 8.02
CA LEU A 250 -5.22 -9.87 6.83
C LEU A 250 -4.09 -8.84 7.00
N HIS A 251 -4.39 -7.65 7.57
CA HIS A 251 -3.44 -6.54 7.64
C HIS A 251 -2.53 -6.61 8.89
N PRO A 252 -1.22 -6.31 8.74
CA PRO A 252 -0.46 -6.32 7.49
C PRO A 252 -0.25 -7.75 6.98
N THR A 253 -0.27 -7.94 5.65
CA THR A 253 0.04 -9.25 5.06
C THR A 253 1.54 -9.55 5.15
N PRO A 254 1.97 -10.83 5.06
CA PRO A 254 3.39 -11.15 4.99
C PRO A 254 4.11 -10.60 3.75
N ALA A 255 3.36 -10.13 2.75
CA ALA A 255 3.93 -9.42 1.59
C ALA A 255 4.59 -8.09 1.97
N VAL A 256 4.13 -7.47 3.08
CA VAL A 256 4.64 -6.19 3.58
C VAL A 256 5.15 -6.24 5.03
N CYS A 257 5.04 -7.39 5.71
CA CYS A 257 5.45 -7.57 7.10
C CYS A 257 6.48 -8.70 7.22
N GLY A 258 6.03 -9.90 7.50
CA GLY A 258 6.90 -11.07 7.67
C GLY A 258 6.16 -12.25 8.29
N LEU A 259 6.90 -13.32 8.59
CA LEU A 259 6.40 -14.54 9.21
C LEU A 259 7.41 -15.10 10.23
N PRO A 260 6.94 -15.49 11.45
CA PRO A 260 5.56 -15.37 11.96
C PRO A 260 5.11 -13.90 12.04
N LYS A 261 3.80 -13.63 11.82
CA LYS A 261 3.32 -12.25 11.60
C LYS A 261 3.51 -11.33 12.80
N GLN A 262 3.11 -11.76 13.99
CA GLN A 262 3.10 -10.90 15.18
C GLN A 262 4.52 -10.54 15.60
N GLU A 263 5.40 -11.53 15.64
CA GLU A 263 6.80 -11.37 15.98
C GLU A 263 7.53 -10.49 14.92
N ALA A 264 7.26 -10.73 13.64
CA ALA A 264 7.82 -9.93 12.55
C ALA A 264 7.33 -8.47 12.59
N PHE A 265 6.05 -8.25 12.91
CA PHE A 265 5.49 -6.92 13.06
C PHE A 265 6.18 -6.14 14.19
N GLN A 266 6.32 -6.76 15.37
CA GLN A 266 7.00 -6.13 16.49
C GLN A 266 8.49 -5.89 16.20
N PHE A 267 9.17 -6.86 15.59
CA PHE A 267 10.57 -6.74 15.20
C PHE A 267 10.80 -5.56 14.23
N ILE A 268 9.92 -5.39 13.23
CA ILE A 268 10.01 -4.25 12.32
C ILE A 268 9.86 -2.92 13.06
N LEU A 269 8.91 -2.82 13.99
CA LEU A 269 8.69 -1.60 14.75
C LEU A 269 9.88 -1.24 15.66
N ASP A 270 10.56 -2.25 16.19
CA ASP A 270 11.67 -2.06 17.15
C ASP A 270 13.01 -1.76 16.45
N TYR A 271 13.20 -2.28 15.22
CA TYR A 271 14.54 -2.32 14.61
C TYR A 271 14.66 -1.64 13.24
N GLU A 272 13.57 -1.33 12.53
CA GLU A 272 13.67 -0.61 11.26
C GLU A 272 13.95 0.89 11.52
N HIS A 273 15.00 1.46 10.94
CA HIS A 273 15.48 2.81 11.25
C HIS A 273 14.59 3.94 10.75
N HIS A 274 13.54 3.66 9.96
CA HIS A 274 12.60 4.68 9.53
C HIS A 274 11.16 4.34 9.88
N GLN A 275 10.33 5.37 9.98
CA GLN A 275 8.91 5.17 10.21
C GLN A 275 8.18 4.94 8.88
N ARG A 276 7.46 3.83 8.78
CA ARG A 276 6.65 3.50 7.60
C ARG A 276 5.46 4.42 7.41
N SER A 277 4.93 4.96 8.51
CA SER A 277 3.72 5.78 8.49
C SER A 277 2.58 5.06 7.75
N TYR A 278 2.05 5.62 6.67
CA TYR A 278 1.00 5.01 5.85
C TYR A 278 1.54 4.06 4.76
N TYR A 279 2.84 4.06 4.48
CA TYR A 279 3.45 3.04 3.62
C TYR A 279 3.29 1.65 4.23
N SER A 280 2.97 0.63 3.43
CA SER A 280 2.65 -0.74 3.86
C SER A 280 1.38 -0.85 4.73
N GLY A 281 0.64 0.23 4.88
CA GLY A 281 -0.72 0.23 5.36
C GLY A 281 -1.71 -0.13 4.25
N PHE A 282 -2.93 0.39 4.29
CA PHE A 282 -3.89 0.23 3.19
C PHE A 282 -4.77 1.46 3.02
N LEU A 283 -5.32 1.61 1.81
CA LEU A 283 -6.23 2.70 1.49
C LEU A 283 -7.27 2.28 0.45
N GLY A 284 -8.34 3.05 0.38
CA GLY A 284 -9.32 2.90 -0.68
C GLY A 284 -10.77 3.11 -0.23
N PRO A 285 -11.71 3.08 -1.18
CA PRO A 285 -13.12 3.19 -0.86
C PRO A 285 -13.65 1.93 -0.16
N LEU A 286 -14.36 2.15 0.95
CA LEU A 286 -15.06 1.16 1.75
C LEU A 286 -16.58 1.40 1.61
N PHE A 287 -17.30 0.45 1.02
CA PHE A 287 -18.74 0.48 0.74
C PHE A 287 -19.23 1.74 -0.02
N VAL A 288 -18.34 2.44 -0.72
CA VAL A 288 -18.73 3.56 -1.55
C VAL A 288 -19.48 3.04 -2.78
N ASN A 289 -20.71 3.51 -2.97
CA ASN A 289 -21.65 2.99 -3.98
C ASN A 289 -21.84 1.45 -3.89
N GLY A 290 -21.83 0.90 -2.67
CA GLY A 290 -21.96 -0.54 -2.42
C GLY A 290 -20.75 -1.38 -2.76
N GLN A 291 -19.61 -0.75 -3.08
CA GLN A 291 -18.37 -1.44 -3.43
C GLN A 291 -17.24 -1.12 -2.44
N THR A 292 -16.45 -2.11 -2.15
CA THR A 292 -15.20 -2.00 -1.38
C THR A 292 -14.02 -2.29 -2.28
N ASN A 293 -13.01 -1.42 -2.24
CA ASN A 293 -11.77 -1.59 -2.99
C ASN A 293 -10.59 -1.06 -2.15
N LEU A 294 -10.11 -1.88 -1.22
CA LEU A 294 -8.98 -1.58 -0.34
C LEU A 294 -7.69 -2.19 -0.89
N TYR A 295 -6.66 -1.37 -0.98
CA TYR A 295 -5.37 -1.72 -1.54
C TYR A 295 -4.26 -1.49 -0.53
N VAL A 296 -3.23 -2.34 -0.53
CA VAL A 296 -2.01 -2.12 0.26
C VAL A 296 -1.31 -0.85 -0.26
N THR A 297 -0.94 0.04 0.64
CA THR A 297 -0.30 1.33 0.28
C THR A 297 1.16 1.09 -0.12
N LEU A 298 1.37 0.79 -1.40
CA LEU A 298 2.67 0.57 -2.02
C LEU A 298 2.88 1.58 -3.16
N ARG A 299 4.15 1.69 -3.63
CA ARG A 299 4.48 2.62 -4.72
C ARG A 299 3.84 3.98 -4.43
N CYS A 300 4.23 4.57 -3.32
CA CYS A 300 3.64 5.81 -2.83
C CYS A 300 4.71 6.83 -2.47
N MET A 301 4.27 8.06 -2.40
CA MET A 301 5.04 9.17 -1.86
C MET A 301 4.17 10.11 -1.04
N GLN A 302 4.74 10.66 0.04
CA GLN A 302 4.17 11.78 0.75
C GLN A 302 4.65 13.08 0.11
N LEU A 303 3.73 14.01 -0.12
CA LEU A 303 4.01 15.31 -0.72
C LEU A 303 4.15 16.38 0.36
N PHE A 304 5.25 17.11 0.31
CA PHE A 304 5.53 18.26 1.18
C PHE A 304 5.59 19.55 0.36
N GLU A 305 5.61 20.68 1.04
CA GLU A 305 5.75 21.99 0.36
C GLU A 305 7.07 22.07 -0.43
N ASN A 306 8.17 21.60 0.19
CA ASN A 306 9.55 21.71 -0.32
C ASN A 306 10.12 20.38 -0.87
N GLY A 307 9.37 19.29 -0.88
CA GLY A 307 9.92 18.00 -1.32
C GLY A 307 8.92 16.87 -1.34
N TYR A 308 9.46 15.68 -1.52
CA TYR A 308 8.72 14.42 -1.57
C TYR A 308 9.46 13.38 -0.75
N ARG A 309 8.72 12.54 0.00
CA ARG A 309 9.27 11.34 0.64
C ARG A 309 8.69 10.11 -0.04
N LEU A 310 9.53 9.33 -0.68
CA LEU A 310 9.18 8.11 -1.42
C LEU A 310 9.52 6.90 -0.58
N TYR A 311 8.73 5.83 -0.71
CA TYR A 311 8.88 4.61 0.07
C TYR A 311 9.00 3.39 -0.84
N ALA A 312 9.85 2.43 -0.44
CA ALA A 312 9.93 1.11 -1.04
C ALA A 312 10.42 0.07 -0.02
N GLY A 313 10.09 -1.19 -0.24
CA GLY A 313 10.58 -2.32 0.54
C GLY A 313 10.65 -3.60 -0.28
N GLY A 314 11.37 -4.58 0.23
CA GLY A 314 11.56 -5.91 -0.35
C GLY A 314 11.42 -7.01 0.69
N GLY A 315 10.98 -8.19 0.26
CA GLY A 315 10.88 -9.37 1.11
C GLY A 315 12.23 -10.07 1.24
N LEU A 316 12.77 -10.13 2.45
CA LEU A 316 14.01 -10.83 2.77
C LEU A 316 13.73 -12.28 3.18
N LEU A 317 14.51 -13.19 2.65
CA LEU A 317 14.63 -14.59 3.07
C LEU A 317 16.09 -14.85 3.48
N LYS A 318 16.37 -16.03 4.06
CA LYS A 318 17.73 -16.41 4.48
C LYS A 318 18.79 -16.34 3.37
N ASP A 319 18.37 -16.50 2.11
CA ASP A 319 19.24 -16.47 0.94
C ASP A 319 19.26 -15.09 0.24
N SER A 320 18.73 -14.05 0.88
CA SER A 320 18.75 -12.68 0.35
C SER A 320 20.15 -12.09 0.32
N VAL A 321 20.45 -11.35 -0.74
CA VAL A 321 21.73 -10.65 -0.94
C VAL A 321 21.48 -9.15 -0.93
N GLU A 322 22.15 -8.42 -0.04
CA GLU A 322 21.91 -6.99 0.21
C GLU A 322 21.85 -6.13 -1.06
N GLU A 323 22.83 -6.26 -1.94
CA GLU A 323 22.87 -5.43 -3.16
C GLU A 323 21.68 -5.72 -4.10
N GLN A 324 21.22 -6.97 -4.16
CA GLN A 324 20.04 -7.32 -4.97
C GLN A 324 18.78 -6.73 -4.38
N GLU A 325 18.62 -6.82 -3.05
CA GLU A 325 17.46 -6.27 -2.35
C GLU A 325 17.45 -4.73 -2.42
N TRP A 326 18.62 -4.10 -2.31
CA TRP A 326 18.77 -2.66 -2.51
C TRP A 326 18.32 -2.26 -3.92
N GLN A 327 18.79 -2.94 -4.97
CA GLN A 327 18.41 -2.66 -6.36
C GLN A 327 16.92 -2.88 -6.61
N GLU A 328 16.32 -3.88 -5.95
CA GLU A 328 14.88 -4.08 -6.01
C GLU A 328 14.13 -2.88 -5.44
N THR A 329 14.56 -2.35 -4.29
CA THR A 329 13.95 -1.13 -3.73
C THR A 329 14.16 0.09 -4.62
N GLU A 330 15.35 0.28 -5.24
CA GLU A 330 15.60 1.35 -6.23
C GLU A 330 14.61 1.27 -7.39
N THR A 331 14.44 0.08 -7.96
CA THR A 331 13.50 -0.16 -9.06
C THR A 331 12.05 0.15 -8.65
N LYS A 332 11.67 -0.15 -7.41
CA LYS A 332 10.34 0.16 -6.87
C LYS A 332 10.13 1.66 -6.68
N LEU A 333 11.15 2.38 -6.19
CA LEU A 333 11.12 3.85 -6.05
C LEU A 333 10.94 4.57 -7.38
N ASP A 334 11.44 4.01 -8.47
CA ASP A 334 11.30 4.58 -9.81
C ASP A 334 9.86 4.77 -10.26
N THR A 335 8.92 4.00 -9.70
CA THR A 335 7.49 4.21 -9.96
C THR A 335 7.07 5.64 -9.62
N MET A 336 7.52 6.17 -8.50
CA MET A 336 7.21 7.55 -8.10
C MET A 336 8.19 8.57 -8.69
N ARG A 337 9.50 8.26 -8.74
CA ARG A 337 10.50 9.17 -9.32
C ARG A 337 10.15 9.61 -10.74
N ARG A 338 9.66 8.70 -11.59
CA ARG A 338 9.27 8.98 -12.98
C ARG A 338 8.08 9.93 -13.12
N LEU A 339 7.36 10.21 -12.06
CA LEU A 339 6.29 11.20 -12.06
C LEU A 339 6.82 12.62 -11.84
N LEU A 340 8.03 12.74 -11.29
CA LEU A 340 8.68 13.99 -10.95
C LEU A 340 9.50 14.58 -12.12
N LEU A 341 9.68 13.79 -13.20
CA LEU A 341 10.42 14.15 -14.41
C LEU A 341 9.49 14.87 -15.45
#